data_81bcaef29b8099db64328030b05ab762
#
_entry.id   81bcaef29b8099db64328030b05ab762
#
_cell.length_a   1.000
_cell.length_b   1.000
_cell.length_c   1.000
_cell.angle_alpha   90.00
_cell.angle_beta   90.00
_cell.angle_gamma   90.00
#
_symmetry.space_group_name_H-M   'P 1'
#
loop_
_entity.id
_entity.type
_entity.pdbx_description
1 polymer ?
#
loop_
_entity_poly.entity_id
_entity_poly.type
_entity_poly.pdbx_seq_one_letter_code
_entity_poly.pdbx_strand_id
1 'polypeptide(L)'
;MVDLGNGQLDFSTSTTADKLVGGSSIKAEITVTDAAGNSTTATDSERYSVDTVAPELGIDLDPIVVGDDNTVNKAEADDKASVTLSGTVSGDAKVGDTITLTLGDKSTLTTQVVDLGGGKLGFSTSITADKLVGGSSIKAEITVTDAAGNSTTATDSERYSVDTVAPELGIDLDPIVVGDDNTVNKAEADDKASVTLSGTVRG
;
A
#
# COMPACT_ATOMS: atom_id res chain seq x y z
N MET A 1 31.38 44.63 8.21
CA MET A 1 31.96 44.78 6.87
C MET A 1 33.41 44.31 6.91
N VAL A 2 33.84 43.57 5.91
CA VAL A 2 35.22 43.05 5.76
C VAL A 2 35.84 43.73 4.53
N ASP A 3 37.05 44.28 4.66
CA ASP A 3 37.74 44.87 3.52
C ASP A 3 38.37 43.74 2.67
N LEU A 4 38.04 43.69 1.37
CA LEU A 4 38.56 42.71 0.41
C LEU A 4 39.92 43.14 -0.21
N GLY A 5 40.48 44.30 0.16
CA GLY A 5 41.81 44.78 -0.24
C GLY A 5 41.87 45.40 -1.64
N ASN A 6 40.77 45.60 -2.32
CA ASN A 6 40.66 46.21 -3.66
C ASN A 6 39.73 47.44 -3.69
N GLY A 7 39.44 48.02 -2.52
CA GLY A 7 38.47 49.11 -2.39
C GLY A 7 37.02 48.63 -2.28
N GLN A 8 36.78 47.34 -2.23
CA GLN A 8 35.48 46.75 -1.98
C GLN A 8 35.36 46.31 -0.53
N LEU A 9 34.19 46.52 0.04
CA LEU A 9 33.79 46.06 1.37
C LEU A 9 32.73 44.99 1.25
N ASP A 10 32.92 43.90 2.00
CA ASP A 10 31.96 42.82 2.07
C ASP A 10 31.12 42.86 3.36
N PHE A 11 29.93 42.36 3.33
CA PHE A 11 29.08 42.12 4.50
C PHE A 11 28.43 40.76 4.44
N SER A 12 28.25 40.12 5.56
CA SER A 12 27.56 38.84 5.70
C SER A 12 26.73 38.83 6.98
N THR A 13 25.56 38.26 6.88
CA THR A 13 24.70 37.96 8.02
C THR A 13 23.93 36.68 7.72
N SER A 14 23.38 36.04 8.76
CA SER A 14 22.56 34.84 8.63
C SER A 14 21.22 35.02 9.31
N THR A 15 20.21 34.40 8.75
CA THR A 15 18.88 34.28 9.36
C THR A 15 18.38 32.85 9.18
N THR A 16 17.28 32.50 9.82
CA THR A 16 16.64 31.19 9.68
C THR A 16 15.50 31.24 8.66
N ALA A 17 15.22 30.13 7.98
CA ALA A 17 14.21 30.06 6.91
C ALA A 17 12.80 30.45 7.40
N ASP A 18 12.45 30.17 8.66
CA ASP A 18 11.17 30.55 9.25
C ASP A 18 10.89 32.07 9.19
N LYS A 19 11.95 32.89 9.23
CA LYS A 19 11.85 34.35 9.11
C LYS A 19 11.56 34.82 7.69
N LEU A 20 11.73 33.93 6.71
CA LEU A 20 11.53 34.23 5.31
C LEU A 20 10.14 33.84 4.80
N VAL A 21 9.40 32.99 5.54
CA VAL A 21 8.09 32.43 5.11
C VAL A 21 7.05 33.52 4.80
N GLY A 22 7.07 34.64 5.49
CA GLY A 22 6.12 35.75 5.28
C GLY A 22 6.51 36.77 4.20
N GLY A 23 7.61 36.56 3.50
CA GLY A 23 8.15 37.50 2.54
C GLY A 23 8.40 36.89 1.17
N SER A 24 8.88 37.72 0.24
CA SER A 24 9.29 37.31 -1.12
C SER A 24 10.57 38.02 -1.59
N SER A 25 11.13 38.89 -0.75
CA SER A 25 12.37 39.59 -1.05
C SER A 25 13.08 40.04 0.23
N ILE A 26 14.38 40.16 0.14
CA ILE A 26 15.26 40.80 1.17
C ILE A 26 15.80 42.07 0.56
N LYS A 27 15.71 43.17 1.32
CA LYS A 27 16.34 44.46 1.00
C LYS A 27 17.54 44.68 1.85
N ALA A 28 18.67 44.99 1.25
CA ALA A 28 19.83 45.53 1.92
C ALA A 28 19.86 47.06 1.78
N GLU A 29 20.23 47.74 2.81
CA GLU A 29 20.34 49.18 2.83
C GLU A 29 21.56 49.64 3.63
N ILE A 30 22.32 50.59 3.10
CA ILE A 30 23.41 51.24 3.79
C ILE A 30 23.31 52.74 3.62
N THR A 31 23.46 53.47 4.71
CA THR A 31 23.53 54.93 4.70
C THR A 31 24.92 55.38 5.20
N VAL A 32 25.56 56.24 4.47
CA VAL A 32 26.87 56.86 4.86
C VAL A 32 26.66 58.35 4.98
N THR A 33 27.22 58.94 6.06
CA THR A 33 27.13 60.35 6.32
C THR A 33 28.58 60.95 6.40
N ASP A 34 28.84 62.06 5.68
CA ASP A 34 30.13 62.72 5.73
C ASP A 34 30.27 63.61 6.96
N ALA A 35 31.47 64.20 7.14
CA ALA A 35 31.78 65.08 8.29
C ALA A 35 30.99 66.40 8.27
N ALA A 36 30.41 66.79 7.15
CA ALA A 36 29.56 67.98 7.00
C ALA A 36 28.09 67.71 7.29
N GLY A 37 27.72 66.41 7.53
CA GLY A 37 26.32 65.98 7.79
C GLY A 37 25.54 65.59 6.55
N ASN A 38 26.14 65.51 5.36
CA ASN A 38 25.46 65.05 4.14
C ASN A 38 25.41 63.51 4.12
N SER A 39 24.23 62.96 3.81
CA SER A 39 24.02 61.51 3.82
C SER A 39 23.64 60.96 2.44
N THR A 40 24.16 59.78 2.13
CA THR A 40 23.80 59.04 0.93
C THR A 40 23.37 57.61 1.35
N THR A 41 22.25 57.12 0.79
CA THR A 41 21.73 55.79 1.02
C THR A 41 21.78 54.99 -0.28
N ALA A 42 22.34 53.79 -0.20
CA ALA A 42 22.29 52.80 -1.26
C ALA A 42 21.42 51.63 -0.82
N THR A 43 20.66 51.07 -1.75
CA THR A 43 19.77 49.94 -1.49
C THR A 43 19.85 48.91 -2.61
N ASP A 44 19.72 47.64 -2.26
CA ASP A 44 19.56 46.54 -3.21
C ASP A 44 18.57 45.54 -2.67
N SER A 45 17.92 44.71 -3.55
CA SER A 45 16.89 43.80 -3.16
C SER A 45 16.93 42.52 -4.00
N GLU A 46 17.02 41.38 -3.32
CA GLU A 46 16.94 40.06 -3.94
C GLU A 46 15.60 39.37 -3.63
N ARG A 47 15.08 38.64 -4.61
CA ARG A 47 13.82 37.91 -4.50
C ARG A 47 14.08 36.43 -4.24
N TYR A 48 13.15 35.82 -3.53
CA TYR A 48 13.10 34.38 -3.29
C TYR A 48 11.65 33.89 -3.40
N SER A 49 11.48 32.58 -3.59
CA SER A 49 10.18 31.92 -3.56
C SER A 49 9.98 31.21 -2.22
N VAL A 50 8.73 31.19 -1.79
CA VAL A 50 8.29 30.42 -0.62
C VAL A 50 7.16 29.53 -1.06
N ASP A 51 7.31 28.23 -0.84
CA ASP A 51 6.28 27.23 -0.99
C ASP A 51 6.31 26.32 0.24
N THR A 52 5.27 26.36 1.04
CA THR A 52 5.11 25.58 2.27
C THR A 52 3.85 24.71 2.23
N VAL A 53 3.23 24.60 1.05
CA VAL A 53 2.01 23.81 0.85
C VAL A 53 2.42 22.42 0.41
N ALA A 54 2.13 21.44 1.24
CA ALA A 54 2.36 20.04 0.88
C ALA A 54 1.31 19.57 -0.16
N PRO A 55 1.65 18.63 -1.05
CA PRO A 55 0.71 18.05 -2.00
C PRO A 55 -0.53 17.46 -1.34
N GLU A 56 -1.69 17.57 -1.98
CA GLU A 56 -2.87 16.79 -1.60
C GLU A 56 -2.75 15.36 -2.13
N LEU A 57 -3.13 14.35 -1.33
CA LEU A 57 -2.94 12.96 -1.71
C LEU A 57 -3.97 12.06 -1.05
N GLY A 58 -4.55 11.14 -1.83
CA GLY A 58 -5.41 10.06 -1.34
C GLY A 58 -5.07 8.75 -2.03
N ILE A 59 -5.27 7.63 -1.33
CA ILE A 59 -5.19 6.27 -1.86
C ILE A 59 -6.33 5.45 -1.29
N ASP A 60 -6.92 4.60 -2.12
CA ASP A 60 -8.01 3.69 -1.78
C ASP A 60 -7.66 2.31 -2.38
N LEU A 61 -7.46 1.31 -1.54
CA LEU A 61 -7.17 -0.07 -1.92
C LEU A 61 -8.49 -0.81 -2.06
N ASP A 62 -8.72 -1.43 -3.21
CA ASP A 62 -9.91 -2.24 -3.43
C ASP A 62 -9.95 -3.44 -2.48
N PRO A 63 -11.15 -3.96 -2.14
CA PRO A 63 -11.29 -5.17 -1.35
C PRO A 63 -10.49 -6.34 -1.93
N ILE A 64 -9.83 -7.10 -1.06
CA ILE A 64 -9.04 -8.27 -1.46
C ILE A 64 -10.00 -9.42 -1.81
N VAL A 65 -9.94 -9.88 -3.06
CA VAL A 65 -10.74 -11.01 -3.54
C VAL A 65 -9.80 -12.15 -3.92
N VAL A 66 -10.05 -13.32 -3.34
CA VAL A 66 -9.33 -14.58 -3.62
C VAL A 66 -10.36 -15.58 -4.12
N GLY A 67 -10.22 -16.05 -5.36
CA GLY A 67 -11.28 -16.84 -5.98
C GLY A 67 -12.58 -16.03 -6.09
N ASP A 68 -13.62 -16.44 -5.37
CA ASP A 68 -14.94 -15.81 -5.39
C ASP A 68 -15.27 -15.05 -4.10
N ASP A 69 -14.36 -15.02 -3.12
CA ASP A 69 -14.60 -14.40 -1.82
C ASP A 69 -13.37 -13.65 -1.27
N ASN A 70 -13.37 -13.36 0.01
CA ASN A 70 -12.30 -12.63 0.72
C ASN A 70 -11.49 -13.58 1.64
N THR A 71 -11.53 -14.91 1.40
CA THR A 71 -10.88 -15.91 2.26
C THR A 71 -9.90 -16.74 1.46
N VAL A 72 -8.66 -16.81 1.91
CA VAL A 72 -7.66 -17.73 1.35
C VAL A 72 -7.89 -19.12 1.92
N ASN A 73 -8.34 -20.05 1.10
CA ASN A 73 -8.46 -21.45 1.47
C ASN A 73 -7.21 -22.26 1.12
N LYS A 74 -7.17 -23.53 1.58
CA LYS A 74 -6.02 -24.39 1.35
C LYS A 74 -5.74 -24.66 -0.14
N ALA A 75 -6.77 -24.88 -0.94
CA ALA A 75 -6.61 -25.18 -2.37
C ALA A 75 -6.04 -23.98 -3.13
N GLU A 76 -6.55 -22.78 -2.87
CA GLU A 76 -6.06 -21.55 -3.49
C GLU A 76 -4.60 -21.25 -3.12
N ALA A 77 -4.22 -21.51 -1.86
CA ALA A 77 -2.84 -21.35 -1.40
C ALA A 77 -1.90 -22.38 -2.06
N ASP A 78 -2.31 -23.66 -2.11
CA ASP A 78 -1.51 -24.75 -2.69
C ASP A 78 -1.35 -24.58 -4.22
N ASP A 79 -2.41 -24.19 -4.91
CA ASP A 79 -2.42 -23.95 -6.35
C ASP A 79 -1.80 -22.59 -6.74
N LYS A 80 -1.44 -21.78 -5.75
CA LYS A 80 -0.93 -20.41 -5.94
C LYS A 80 -1.86 -19.58 -6.80
N ALA A 81 -3.15 -19.60 -6.49
CA ALA A 81 -4.17 -18.82 -7.18
C ALA A 81 -3.74 -17.35 -7.29
N SER A 82 -3.97 -16.76 -8.45
CA SER A 82 -3.62 -15.35 -8.70
C SER A 82 -4.60 -14.43 -7.98
N VAL A 83 -4.09 -13.50 -7.21
CA VAL A 83 -4.85 -12.45 -6.51
C VAL A 83 -4.45 -11.11 -7.09
N THR A 84 -5.42 -10.35 -7.59
CA THR A 84 -5.21 -8.98 -8.07
C THR A 84 -5.33 -8.01 -6.90
N LEU A 85 -4.35 -7.14 -6.78
CA LEU A 85 -4.34 -6.01 -5.86
C LEU A 85 -4.46 -4.74 -6.69
N SER A 86 -5.55 -4.02 -6.53
CA SER A 86 -5.84 -2.80 -7.28
C SER A 86 -6.39 -1.71 -6.36
N GLY A 87 -6.48 -0.51 -6.88
CA GLY A 87 -7.02 0.62 -6.15
C GLY A 87 -6.93 1.92 -6.93
N THR A 88 -7.39 3.00 -6.32
CA THR A 88 -7.36 4.34 -6.90
C THR A 88 -6.48 5.28 -6.10
N VAL A 89 -5.96 6.29 -6.77
CA VAL A 89 -5.23 7.41 -6.15
C VAL A 89 -5.82 8.74 -6.60
N SER A 90 -5.70 9.75 -5.75
CA SER A 90 -6.26 11.08 -5.99
C SER A 90 -5.31 12.19 -5.54
N GLY A 91 -5.66 13.44 -5.85
CA GLY A 91 -4.86 14.61 -5.51
C GLY A 91 -3.72 14.83 -6.51
N ASP A 92 -2.53 15.13 -6.00
CA ASP A 92 -1.35 15.50 -6.80
C ASP A 92 -0.51 14.30 -7.28
N ALA A 93 -1.02 13.08 -7.11
CA ALA A 93 -0.39 11.86 -7.64
C ALA A 93 -0.29 11.91 -9.17
N LYS A 94 0.75 11.31 -9.72
CA LYS A 94 1.05 11.27 -11.15
C LYS A 94 1.31 9.86 -11.62
N VAL A 95 1.06 9.60 -12.90
CA VAL A 95 1.46 8.36 -13.56
C VAL A 95 2.97 8.16 -13.39
N GLY A 96 3.35 6.97 -12.90
CA GLY A 96 4.72 6.62 -12.59
C GLY A 96 5.12 6.79 -11.12
N ASP A 97 4.31 7.45 -10.28
CA ASP A 97 4.56 7.47 -8.84
C ASP A 97 4.50 6.06 -8.26
N THR A 98 5.37 5.79 -7.28
CA THR A 98 5.52 4.44 -6.72
C THR A 98 4.55 4.22 -5.56
N ILE A 99 3.81 3.12 -5.63
CA ILE A 99 2.97 2.59 -4.56
C ILE A 99 3.67 1.39 -3.93
N THR A 100 3.75 1.37 -2.61
CA THR A 100 4.27 0.26 -1.83
C THR A 100 3.12 -0.49 -1.17
N LEU A 101 3.01 -1.79 -1.45
CA LEU A 101 2.06 -2.70 -0.82
C LEU A 101 2.81 -3.54 0.22
N THR A 102 2.39 -3.48 1.47
CA THR A 102 2.94 -4.26 2.57
C THR A 102 1.97 -5.38 2.92
N LEU A 103 2.41 -6.62 2.79
CA LEU A 103 1.64 -7.82 3.12
C LEU A 103 1.63 -8.09 4.64
N GLY A 104 0.76 -8.98 5.06
CA GLY A 104 0.63 -9.33 6.48
C GLY A 104 1.88 -9.96 7.11
N ASP A 105 2.72 -10.62 6.31
CA ASP A 105 4.02 -11.17 6.72
C ASP A 105 5.15 -10.11 6.77
N LYS A 106 4.83 -8.83 6.52
CA LYS A 106 5.74 -7.68 6.43
C LYS A 106 6.60 -7.63 5.17
N SER A 107 6.44 -8.57 4.24
CA SER A 107 7.04 -8.44 2.91
C SER A 107 6.39 -7.29 2.14
N THR A 108 7.13 -6.69 1.21
CA THR A 108 6.67 -5.56 0.41
C THR A 108 6.81 -5.86 -1.06
N LEU A 109 5.89 -5.31 -1.84
CA LEU A 109 5.99 -5.23 -3.30
C LEU A 109 5.65 -3.80 -3.73
N THR A 110 6.15 -3.40 -4.89
CA THR A 110 5.88 -2.07 -5.43
C THR A 110 5.18 -2.18 -6.78
N THR A 111 4.32 -1.21 -7.04
CA THR A 111 3.68 -0.98 -8.33
C THR A 111 3.71 0.50 -8.64
N GLN A 112 3.23 0.89 -9.81
CA GLN A 112 3.21 2.30 -10.21
C GLN A 112 1.78 2.76 -10.45
N VAL A 113 1.57 4.05 -10.25
CA VAL A 113 0.34 4.74 -10.64
C VAL A 113 0.22 4.71 -12.16
N VAL A 114 -0.96 4.34 -12.64
CA VAL A 114 -1.33 4.29 -14.06
C VAL A 114 -2.59 5.12 -14.30
N ASP A 115 -2.79 5.55 -15.54
CA ASP A 115 -4.03 6.19 -15.98
C ASP A 115 -5.09 5.12 -16.26
N LEU A 116 -6.19 5.17 -15.51
CA LEU A 116 -7.37 4.29 -15.70
C LEU A 116 -8.34 4.83 -16.74
N GLY A 117 -8.05 6.00 -17.31
CA GLY A 117 -8.93 6.69 -18.24
C GLY A 117 -9.93 7.63 -17.55
N GLY A 118 -10.43 8.60 -18.32
CA GLY A 118 -11.41 9.57 -17.81
C GLY A 118 -10.91 10.49 -16.69
N GLY A 119 -9.58 10.67 -16.58
CA GLY A 119 -8.95 11.50 -15.54
C GLY A 119 -8.81 10.80 -14.19
N LYS A 120 -8.99 9.48 -14.16
CA LYS A 120 -8.80 8.67 -12.94
C LYS A 120 -7.42 8.02 -12.95
N LEU A 121 -6.74 8.09 -11.82
CA LEU A 121 -5.48 7.41 -11.56
C LEU A 121 -5.70 6.22 -10.62
N GLY A 122 -4.91 5.19 -10.77
CA GLY A 122 -4.94 4.04 -9.90
C GLY A 122 -3.76 3.11 -10.13
N PHE A 123 -3.86 1.91 -9.59
CA PHE A 123 -2.81 0.90 -9.71
C PHE A 123 -3.42 -0.49 -9.79
N SER A 124 -2.65 -1.41 -10.36
CA SER A 124 -2.98 -2.83 -10.34
C SER A 124 -1.69 -3.64 -10.38
N THR A 125 -1.65 -4.69 -9.58
CA THR A 125 -0.60 -5.70 -9.59
C THR A 125 -1.18 -7.04 -9.17
N SER A 126 -0.44 -8.12 -9.28
CA SER A 126 -0.91 -9.44 -8.85
C SER A 126 0.13 -10.13 -7.98
N ILE A 127 -0.36 -10.92 -7.04
CA ILE A 127 0.42 -11.84 -6.21
C ILE A 127 -0.24 -13.21 -6.23
N THR A 128 0.38 -14.18 -5.60
CA THR A 128 -0.20 -15.51 -5.43
C THR A 128 -0.76 -15.69 -4.01
N ALA A 129 -1.84 -16.46 -3.87
CA ALA A 129 -2.57 -16.64 -2.61
C ALA A 129 -1.69 -17.20 -1.48
N ASP A 130 -0.67 -18.03 -1.81
CA ASP A 130 0.30 -18.53 -0.84
C ASP A 130 1.04 -17.41 -0.07
N LYS A 131 1.19 -16.23 -0.67
CA LYS A 131 1.81 -15.06 -0.03
C LYS A 131 0.90 -14.39 1.01
N LEU A 132 -0.40 -14.69 0.97
CA LEU A 132 -1.37 -14.13 1.89
C LEU A 132 -1.55 -14.97 3.17
N VAL A 133 -1.14 -16.24 3.15
CA VAL A 133 -1.32 -17.18 4.29
C VAL A 133 -0.66 -16.67 5.58
N GLY A 134 0.41 -15.87 5.49
CA GLY A 134 1.14 -15.31 6.64
C GLY A 134 0.50 -14.09 7.29
N GLY A 135 -0.69 -13.66 6.87
CA GLY A 135 -1.28 -12.42 7.36
C GLY A 135 -2.80 -12.37 7.27
N SER A 136 -3.36 -11.19 7.48
CA SER A 136 -4.81 -10.94 7.40
C SER A 136 -5.13 -9.53 6.88
N SER A 137 -4.14 -8.80 6.40
CA SER A 137 -4.34 -7.47 5.81
C SER A 137 -3.22 -7.10 4.87
N ILE A 138 -3.52 -6.22 3.92
CA ILE A 138 -2.56 -5.56 3.04
C ILE A 138 -2.68 -4.06 3.29
N LYS A 139 -1.55 -3.37 3.39
CA LYS A 139 -1.47 -1.91 3.46
C LYS A 139 -0.90 -1.38 2.14
N ALA A 140 -1.59 -0.42 1.54
CA ALA A 140 -1.09 0.38 0.43
C ALA A 140 -0.56 1.73 0.97
N GLU A 141 0.54 2.21 0.39
CA GLU A 141 1.16 3.47 0.75
C GLU A 141 1.74 4.17 -0.49
N ILE A 142 1.52 5.47 -0.59
CA ILE A 142 2.12 6.34 -1.60
C ILE A 142 2.63 7.62 -0.95
N THR A 143 3.80 8.10 -1.39
CA THR A 143 4.36 9.38 -0.97
C THR A 143 4.65 10.22 -2.20
N VAL A 144 4.16 11.46 -2.21
CA VAL A 144 4.43 12.44 -3.26
C VAL A 144 5.16 13.63 -2.67
N THR A 145 6.14 14.12 -3.40
CA THR A 145 6.94 15.30 -3.02
C THR A 145 6.85 16.31 -4.14
N ASP A 146 6.55 17.57 -3.80
CA ASP A 146 6.52 18.68 -4.77
C ASP A 146 7.94 19.17 -5.14
N ALA A 147 7.99 20.16 -6.02
CA ALA A 147 9.25 20.75 -6.47
C ALA A 147 9.97 21.56 -5.38
N ALA A 148 9.26 22.01 -4.34
CA ALA A 148 9.83 22.74 -3.22
C ALA A 148 10.36 21.81 -2.11
N GLY A 149 10.01 20.51 -2.18
CA GLY A 149 10.42 19.49 -1.20
C GLY A 149 9.38 19.19 -0.12
N ASN A 150 8.17 19.78 -0.21
CA ASN A 150 7.08 19.42 0.70
C ASN A 150 6.53 18.05 0.31
N SER A 151 6.25 17.18 1.28
CA SER A 151 5.84 15.79 1.04
C SER A 151 4.55 15.45 1.78
N THR A 152 3.72 14.63 1.14
CA THR A 152 2.56 13.99 1.76
C THR A 152 2.61 12.49 1.52
N THR A 153 2.22 11.73 2.55
CA THR A 153 2.05 10.27 2.47
C THR A 153 0.58 9.92 2.73
N ALA A 154 -0.02 9.15 1.83
CA ALA A 154 -1.34 8.57 2.00
C ALA A 154 -1.23 7.05 2.18
N THR A 155 -2.12 6.48 2.98
CA THR A 155 -2.17 5.03 3.24
C THR A 155 -3.59 4.55 3.34
N ASP A 156 -3.81 3.31 2.89
CA ASP A 156 -5.04 2.58 3.09
C ASP A 156 -4.76 1.11 3.36
N SER A 157 -5.73 0.36 3.93
CA SER A 157 -5.52 -1.03 4.32
C SER A 157 -6.80 -1.84 4.21
N GLU A 158 -6.72 -2.95 3.48
CA GLU A 158 -7.79 -3.91 3.34
C GLU A 158 -7.49 -5.22 4.08
N ARG A 159 -8.55 -5.86 4.59
CA ARG A 159 -8.47 -7.11 5.34
C ARG A 159 -8.98 -8.28 4.51
N TYR A 160 -8.44 -9.45 4.80
CA TYR A 160 -8.89 -10.74 4.28
C TYR A 160 -8.80 -11.80 5.37
N SER A 161 -9.44 -12.95 5.13
CA SER A 161 -9.40 -14.11 6.01
C SER A 161 -8.49 -15.20 5.44
N VAL A 162 -8.00 -16.07 6.31
CA VAL A 162 -7.23 -17.26 5.93
C VAL A 162 -7.79 -18.45 6.69
N ASP A 163 -8.23 -19.48 5.97
CA ASP A 163 -8.61 -20.78 6.53
C ASP A 163 -8.04 -21.89 5.64
N THR A 164 -6.92 -22.45 6.06
CA THR A 164 -6.25 -23.55 5.35
C THR A 164 -6.42 -24.89 6.05
N VAL A 165 -7.30 -24.97 7.04
CA VAL A 165 -7.57 -26.20 7.78
C VAL A 165 -8.71 -26.95 7.11
N ALA A 166 -8.43 -28.11 6.57
CA ALA A 166 -9.48 -28.98 6.04
C ALA A 166 -10.32 -29.56 7.18
N PRO A 167 -11.64 -29.70 7.00
CA PRO A 167 -12.47 -30.39 7.98
C PRO A 167 -12.03 -31.84 8.10
N GLU A 168 -12.08 -32.37 9.32
CA GLU A 168 -11.87 -33.79 9.57
C GLU A 168 -13.13 -34.55 9.19
N LEU A 169 -12.97 -35.66 8.47
CA LEU A 169 -14.07 -36.52 8.08
C LEU A 169 -13.63 -37.99 8.11
N GLY A 170 -14.39 -38.81 8.78
CA GLY A 170 -14.22 -40.23 8.80
C GLY A 170 -15.52 -40.96 8.41
N ILE A 171 -15.39 -42.06 7.71
CA ILE A 171 -16.48 -42.99 7.45
C ILE A 171 -16.03 -44.39 7.82
N ASP A 172 -16.89 -45.13 8.50
CA ASP A 172 -16.69 -46.52 8.89
C ASP A 172 -17.93 -47.33 8.45
N LEU A 173 -17.72 -48.31 7.60
CA LEU A 173 -18.78 -49.18 7.10
C LEU A 173 -18.86 -50.43 8.00
N ASP A 174 -20.01 -50.68 8.51
CA ASP A 174 -20.26 -51.88 9.30
C ASP A 174 -19.99 -53.14 8.47
N PRO A 175 -19.62 -54.25 9.11
CA PRO A 175 -19.50 -55.53 8.42
C PRO A 175 -20.78 -55.92 7.66
N ILE A 176 -20.62 -56.32 6.41
CA ILE A 176 -21.74 -56.76 5.59
C ILE A 176 -22.15 -58.15 6.07
N VAL A 177 -23.44 -58.28 6.41
CA VAL A 177 -24.03 -59.58 6.82
C VAL A 177 -25.11 -59.93 5.81
N VAL A 178 -25.00 -61.11 5.24
CA VAL A 178 -25.97 -61.71 4.34
C VAL A 178 -26.48 -63.01 4.98
N GLY A 179 -27.76 -63.08 5.25
CA GLY A 179 -28.28 -64.20 6.08
C GLY A 179 -27.66 -64.20 7.47
N ASP A 180 -26.88 -65.21 7.78
CA ASP A 180 -26.21 -65.39 9.11
C ASP A 180 -24.70 -65.14 9.06
N ASP A 181 -24.12 -64.83 7.91
CA ASP A 181 -22.68 -64.63 7.75
C ASP A 181 -22.33 -63.51 6.76
N ASN A 182 -21.11 -63.47 6.30
CA ASN A 182 -20.58 -62.44 5.38
C ASN A 182 -20.38 -63.00 3.95
N THR A 183 -21.07 -64.12 3.64
CA THR A 183 -20.88 -64.82 2.37
C THR A 183 -22.21 -64.91 1.63
N VAL A 184 -22.29 -64.40 0.39
CA VAL A 184 -23.45 -64.55 -0.47
C VAL A 184 -23.44 -65.93 -1.08
N ASN A 185 -24.34 -66.83 -0.66
CA ASN A 185 -24.53 -68.15 -1.26
C ASN A 185 -25.57 -68.12 -2.39
N LYS A 186 -25.65 -69.23 -3.15
CA LYS A 186 -26.53 -69.29 -4.34
C LYS A 186 -28.01 -69.13 -3.97
N ALA A 187 -28.47 -69.69 -2.86
CA ALA A 187 -29.86 -69.59 -2.44
C ALA A 187 -30.24 -68.13 -2.11
N GLU A 188 -29.40 -67.44 -1.36
CA GLU A 188 -29.58 -66.03 -1.01
C GLU A 188 -29.57 -65.11 -2.25
N ALA A 189 -28.72 -65.40 -3.24
CA ALA A 189 -28.67 -64.68 -4.48
C ALA A 189 -29.92 -64.93 -5.36
N ASP A 190 -30.38 -66.19 -5.46
CA ASP A 190 -31.57 -66.58 -6.23
C ASP A 190 -32.84 -66.02 -5.58
N ASP A 191 -32.94 -66.03 -4.26
CA ASP A 191 -34.05 -65.49 -3.49
C ASP A 191 -34.07 -63.96 -3.38
N LYS A 192 -33.04 -63.30 -3.89
CA LYS A 192 -32.83 -61.84 -3.77
C LYS A 192 -32.89 -61.36 -2.31
N ALA A 193 -32.19 -62.08 -1.43
CA ALA A 193 -32.14 -61.74 -0.01
C ALA A 193 -31.75 -60.28 0.22
N SER A 194 -32.45 -59.63 1.11
CA SER A 194 -32.14 -58.21 1.45
C SER A 194 -30.90 -58.12 2.32
N VAL A 195 -29.99 -57.27 1.93
CA VAL A 195 -28.79 -56.96 2.69
C VAL A 195 -28.87 -55.51 3.13
N THR A 196 -28.69 -55.27 4.43
CA THR A 196 -28.60 -53.94 4.97
C THR A 196 -27.14 -53.51 4.96
N LEU A 197 -26.87 -52.33 4.37
CA LEU A 197 -25.60 -51.69 4.43
C LEU A 197 -25.72 -50.51 5.40
N SER A 198 -24.89 -50.50 6.45
CA SER A 198 -24.88 -49.45 7.45
C SER A 198 -23.46 -49.03 7.76
N GLY A 199 -23.31 -47.93 8.44
CA GLY A 199 -22.00 -47.41 8.86
C GLY A 199 -22.16 -46.12 9.63
N THR A 200 -21.04 -45.59 10.10
CA THR A 200 -20.99 -44.32 10.82
C THR A 200 -20.15 -43.32 10.09
N VAL A 201 -20.57 -42.05 10.17
CA VAL A 201 -19.80 -40.89 9.71
C VAL A 201 -19.43 -40.07 10.91
N ARG A 202 -18.18 -39.60 10.94
CA ARG A 202 -17.62 -38.70 11.98
C ARG A 202 -17.06 -37.46 11.29
N GLY A 203 -17.30 -36.28 11.86
CA GLY A 203 -16.78 -35.00 11.43
C GLY A 203 -16.77 -34.00 12.56
#